data_79b40065e11a736de9bf1c0952dfee37
#
_entry.id   79b40065e11a736de9bf1c0952dfee37
#
_cell.length_a   1.000
_cell.length_b   1.000
_cell.length_c   1.000
_cell.angle_alpha   90.00
_cell.angle_beta   90.00
_cell.angle_gamma   90.00
#
_symmetry.space_group_name_H-M   'P 1'
#
loop_
_entity.id
_entity.type
_entity.pdbx_description
1 polymer ?
#
loop_
_entity_poly.entity_id
_entity_poly.type
_entity_poly.pdbx_seq_one_letter_code
_entity_poly.pdbx_strand_id
1 'polypeptide(L)'
;MKKKQKIIISITAAVLIIIFSFVFFYFNGQKAVSSKSEQVVVEISGSTSTVIEQLDEAGLIKNKMVASIYAKLNQHKFIANVYVLDKNMDLKTIFKILEGDKKYISTAKITILDGNTIPDCAKQVAKALNIEVDTNGLNEEQILAAKTQVVLEKWTDKEYLQNLVDQYWFLDQSILGNEIMFPLEGYFGPETYVITSKKTTIEDVTKLMLDQMDKNLTAIKDKIAEFKINGNNITVHQFLSLASVVQCEASGQKEDQSKIAGVFMHRLEKPMRLQSDVTVNYANQIKTVAVTYNHLEVDSKYNTYKYEGLPVGPISMVSNEIMESCLNYQPTDDLFFFALKDGTVIYSKTYDEHQKVVKENKWY
;
A
#
# COMPACT_ATOMS: atom_id res chain seq x y z
N MET A 1 52.63 6.73 -52.96
CA MET A 1 51.34 7.46 -52.79
C MET A 1 50.16 6.57 -52.46
N LYS A 2 49.88 5.49 -53.19
CA LYS A 2 48.69 4.63 -53.02
C LYS A 2 48.53 4.02 -51.58
N LYS A 3 49.62 3.62 -50.90
CA LYS A 3 49.56 3.00 -49.58
C LYS A 3 49.19 4.03 -48.44
N LYS A 4 49.76 5.25 -48.49
CA LYS A 4 49.43 6.33 -47.56
C LYS A 4 48.00 6.82 -47.73
N GLN A 5 47.46 6.89 -48.96
CA GLN A 5 46.08 7.27 -49.19
C GLN A 5 45.08 6.23 -48.65
N LYS A 6 45.35 4.91 -48.81
CA LYS A 6 44.52 3.85 -48.24
C LYS A 6 44.47 3.93 -46.70
N ILE A 7 45.62 4.21 -46.04
CA ILE A 7 45.69 4.36 -44.60
C ILE A 7 44.86 5.57 -44.14
N ILE A 8 45.01 6.72 -44.84
CA ILE A 8 44.22 7.92 -44.50
C ILE A 8 42.70 7.65 -44.67
N ILE A 9 42.30 7.02 -45.74
CA ILE A 9 40.87 6.66 -45.98
C ILE A 9 40.37 5.72 -44.89
N SER A 10 41.18 4.71 -44.48
CA SER A 10 40.78 3.78 -43.40
C SER A 10 40.64 4.48 -42.05
N ILE A 11 41.55 5.40 -41.72
CA ILE A 11 41.49 6.19 -40.49
C ILE A 11 40.26 7.11 -40.51
N THR A 12 40.01 7.80 -41.63
CA THR A 12 38.82 8.67 -41.77
C THR A 12 37.54 7.88 -41.65
N ALA A 13 37.47 6.70 -42.27
CA ALA A 13 36.30 5.82 -42.14
C ALA A 13 36.09 5.34 -40.70
N ALA A 14 37.15 4.95 -40.00
CA ALA A 14 37.10 4.55 -38.58
C ALA A 14 36.63 5.71 -37.69
N VAL A 15 37.13 6.92 -37.89
CA VAL A 15 36.68 8.12 -37.17
C VAL A 15 35.21 8.42 -37.42
N LEU A 16 34.75 8.33 -38.66
CA LEU A 16 33.33 8.54 -39.03
C LEU A 16 32.42 7.49 -38.37
N ILE A 17 32.86 6.22 -38.32
CA ILE A 17 32.10 5.15 -37.62
C ILE A 17 32.00 5.45 -36.14
N ILE A 18 33.10 5.90 -35.50
CA ILE A 18 33.09 6.26 -34.07
C ILE A 18 32.12 7.43 -33.80
N ILE A 19 32.21 8.48 -34.65
CA ILE A 19 31.29 9.63 -34.53
C ILE A 19 29.84 9.19 -34.71
N PHE A 20 29.53 8.39 -35.72
CA PHE A 20 28.18 7.89 -35.98
C PHE A 20 27.69 7.03 -34.85
N SER A 21 28.51 6.15 -34.30
CA SER A 21 28.21 5.31 -33.16
C SER A 21 27.91 6.16 -31.91
N PHE A 22 28.69 7.21 -31.66
CA PHE A 22 28.49 8.13 -30.56
C PHE A 22 27.18 8.92 -30.71
N VAL A 23 26.92 9.43 -31.92
CA VAL A 23 25.66 10.14 -32.22
C VAL A 23 24.47 9.21 -32.04
N PHE A 24 24.52 7.99 -32.54
CA PHE A 24 23.47 6.99 -32.37
C PHE A 24 23.25 6.67 -30.88
N PHE A 25 24.33 6.43 -30.12
CA PHE A 25 24.28 6.18 -28.69
C PHE A 25 23.63 7.35 -27.93
N TYR A 26 24.03 8.58 -28.24
CA TYR A 26 23.51 9.79 -27.63
C TYR A 26 21.99 9.95 -27.85
N PHE A 27 21.52 9.82 -29.11
CA PHE A 27 20.09 9.94 -29.40
C PHE A 27 19.27 8.74 -28.90
N ASN A 28 19.85 7.55 -28.88
CA ASN A 28 19.16 6.38 -28.34
C ASN A 28 19.02 6.46 -26.81
N GLY A 29 20.00 7.00 -26.12
CA GLY A 29 19.98 7.18 -24.68
C GLY A 29 18.99 8.25 -24.18
N GLN A 30 18.50 9.13 -25.07
CA GLN A 30 17.47 10.10 -24.75
C GLN A 30 16.03 9.58 -24.88
N LYS A 31 15.84 8.40 -25.49
CA LYS A 31 14.51 7.83 -25.67
C LYS A 31 13.92 7.38 -24.33
N ALA A 32 12.61 7.28 -24.28
CA ALA A 32 11.87 6.72 -23.16
C ALA A 32 12.38 5.31 -22.76
N VAL A 33 12.32 5.00 -21.49
CA VAL A 33 12.70 3.68 -20.93
C VAL A 33 11.73 2.60 -21.39
N SER A 34 10.44 2.93 -21.45
CA SER A 34 9.35 2.03 -21.82
C SER A 34 8.47 2.66 -22.93
N SER A 35 7.83 1.82 -23.73
CA SER A 35 6.73 2.26 -24.61
C SER A 35 5.36 2.21 -23.93
N LYS A 36 5.27 1.53 -22.75
CA LYS A 36 4.06 1.45 -21.96
C LYS A 36 4.04 2.56 -20.93
N SER A 37 2.86 3.11 -20.65
CA SER A 37 2.66 4.06 -19.58
C SER A 37 2.81 3.36 -18.23
N GLU A 38 3.70 3.89 -17.40
CA GLU A 38 3.89 3.47 -16.02
C GLU A 38 4.33 4.70 -15.23
N GLN A 39 3.44 5.18 -14.35
CA GLN A 39 3.71 6.36 -13.55
C GLN A 39 4.68 6.04 -12.41
N VAL A 40 5.64 6.93 -12.20
CA VAL A 40 6.64 6.87 -11.15
C VAL A 40 6.66 8.18 -10.40
N VAL A 41 6.54 8.09 -9.08
CA VAL A 41 6.71 9.25 -8.19
C VAL A 41 8.18 9.39 -7.85
N VAL A 42 8.72 10.57 -8.08
CA VAL A 42 10.12 10.87 -7.76
C VAL A 42 10.25 12.19 -7.03
N GLU A 43 10.99 12.20 -5.94
CA GLU A 43 11.36 13.42 -5.22
C GLU A 43 12.67 13.96 -5.80
N ILE A 44 12.59 15.16 -6.36
CA ILE A 44 13.71 15.83 -6.99
C ILE A 44 14.24 16.90 -6.05
N SER A 45 15.57 16.80 -5.74
CA SER A 45 16.25 17.77 -4.88
C SER A 45 17.76 17.79 -5.16
N GLY A 46 18.40 18.86 -4.77
CA GLY A 46 19.88 18.98 -4.84
C GLY A 46 20.43 19.45 -6.19
N SER A 47 21.63 19.01 -6.52
CA SER A 47 22.35 19.40 -7.73
C SER A 47 21.84 18.65 -8.97
N THR A 48 22.15 19.18 -10.17
CA THR A 48 21.83 18.47 -11.43
C THR A 48 22.37 17.03 -11.48
N SER A 49 23.53 16.76 -10.90
CA SER A 49 24.05 15.38 -10.81
C SER A 49 23.22 14.50 -9.87
N THR A 50 22.79 15.05 -8.75
CA THR A 50 21.90 14.35 -7.78
C THR A 50 20.54 14.04 -8.41
N VAL A 51 19.97 15.02 -9.14
CA VAL A 51 18.70 14.82 -9.84
C VAL A 51 18.80 13.71 -10.90
N ILE A 52 19.89 13.66 -11.66
CA ILE A 52 20.11 12.59 -12.64
C ILE A 52 20.24 11.23 -11.96
N GLU A 53 20.83 11.17 -10.78
CA GLU A 53 20.91 9.96 -9.96
C GLU A 53 19.53 9.50 -9.51
N GLN A 54 18.73 10.40 -8.95
CA GLN A 54 17.33 10.14 -8.55
C GLN A 54 16.48 9.64 -9.71
N LEU A 55 16.64 10.22 -10.91
CA LEU A 55 15.93 9.76 -12.10
C LEU A 55 16.38 8.36 -12.58
N ASP A 56 17.67 8.04 -12.45
CA ASP A 56 18.24 6.74 -12.81
C ASP A 56 17.76 5.65 -11.84
N GLU A 57 17.83 5.92 -10.54
CA GLU A 57 17.32 5.03 -9.47
C GLU A 57 15.81 4.78 -9.60
N ALA A 58 15.05 5.80 -9.99
CA ALA A 58 13.64 5.69 -10.28
C ALA A 58 13.30 4.98 -11.61
N GLY A 59 14.31 4.59 -12.40
CA GLY A 59 14.13 3.94 -13.69
C GLY A 59 13.43 4.81 -14.74
N LEU A 60 13.61 6.13 -14.67
CA LEU A 60 12.99 7.12 -15.55
C LEU A 60 13.88 7.56 -16.72
N ILE A 61 15.18 7.24 -16.68
CA ILE A 61 16.12 7.55 -17.74
C ILE A 61 16.82 6.28 -18.24
N LYS A 62 17.09 6.24 -19.52
CA LYS A 62 17.70 5.08 -20.17
C LYS A 62 19.21 4.99 -19.99
N ASN A 63 19.87 6.14 -19.83
CA ASN A 63 21.32 6.23 -19.70
C ASN A 63 21.76 7.47 -18.94
N LYS A 64 22.34 7.29 -17.77
CA LYS A 64 22.86 8.34 -16.86
C LYS A 64 23.91 9.24 -17.49
N MET A 65 24.83 8.66 -18.31
CA MET A 65 25.88 9.42 -18.99
C MET A 65 25.27 10.36 -20.05
N VAL A 66 24.32 9.86 -20.84
CA VAL A 66 23.63 10.66 -21.86
C VAL A 66 22.83 11.76 -21.20
N ALA A 67 22.13 11.48 -20.11
CA ALA A 67 21.37 12.47 -19.34
C ALA A 67 22.31 13.57 -18.80
N SER A 68 23.48 13.20 -18.28
CA SER A 68 24.47 14.17 -17.79
C SER A 68 25.03 15.07 -18.89
N ILE A 69 25.33 14.50 -20.07
CA ILE A 69 25.78 15.27 -21.24
C ILE A 69 24.68 16.22 -21.71
N TYR A 70 23.43 15.71 -21.80
CA TYR A 70 22.28 16.49 -22.24
C TYR A 70 22.01 17.66 -21.29
N ALA A 71 22.02 17.42 -19.97
CA ALA A 71 21.85 18.46 -18.95
C ALA A 71 22.89 19.58 -19.06
N LYS A 72 24.17 19.21 -19.22
CA LYS A 72 25.28 20.18 -19.35
C LYS A 72 25.20 21.01 -20.63
N LEU A 73 24.87 20.38 -21.76
CA LEU A 73 24.79 21.09 -23.05
C LEU A 73 23.64 22.10 -23.09
N ASN A 74 22.51 21.81 -22.42
CA ASN A 74 21.33 22.63 -22.44
C ASN A 74 21.16 23.50 -21.17
N GLN A 75 22.09 23.43 -20.21
CA GLN A 75 22.12 24.24 -18.99
C GLN A 75 20.80 24.16 -18.18
N HIS A 76 20.19 22.96 -18.12
CA HIS A 76 18.95 22.73 -17.40
C HIS A 76 19.07 23.07 -15.90
N LYS A 77 18.03 23.74 -15.38
CA LYS A 77 17.86 24.05 -13.96
C LYS A 77 16.60 23.37 -13.46
N PHE A 78 16.76 22.39 -12.60
CA PHE A 78 15.65 21.64 -12.06
C PHE A 78 15.10 22.28 -10.80
N ILE A 79 13.78 22.25 -10.64
CA ILE A 79 13.07 22.76 -9.46
C ILE A 79 12.84 21.59 -8.51
N ALA A 80 13.31 21.74 -7.26
CA ALA A 80 13.08 20.74 -6.21
C ALA A 80 11.60 20.62 -5.89
N ASN A 81 11.06 19.42 -6.07
CA ASN A 81 9.66 19.09 -5.79
C ASN A 81 9.42 17.58 -5.91
N VAL A 82 8.20 17.13 -5.57
CA VAL A 82 7.75 15.77 -5.86
C VAL A 82 6.99 15.79 -7.19
N TYR A 83 7.48 14.99 -8.13
CA TYR A 83 6.92 14.88 -9.48
C TYR A 83 6.29 13.50 -9.71
N VAL A 84 5.24 13.46 -10.50
CA VAL A 84 4.71 12.21 -11.06
C VAL A 84 5.07 12.20 -12.54
N LEU A 85 6.01 11.34 -12.90
CA LEU A 85 6.54 11.16 -14.24
C LEU A 85 6.12 9.79 -14.79
N ASP A 86 6.28 9.57 -16.09
CA ASP A 86 5.93 8.31 -16.71
C ASP A 86 7.13 7.72 -17.46
N LYS A 87 7.34 6.40 -17.37
CA LYS A 87 8.44 5.70 -18.03
C LYS A 87 8.38 5.77 -19.57
N ASN A 88 7.23 6.14 -20.13
CA ASN A 88 7.07 6.38 -21.57
C ASN A 88 7.51 7.80 -22.00
N MET A 89 7.93 8.65 -21.07
CA MET A 89 8.46 9.98 -21.38
C MET A 89 9.92 9.89 -21.79
N ASP A 90 10.30 10.65 -22.81
CA ASP A 90 11.69 10.81 -23.20
C ASP A 90 12.44 11.80 -22.26
N LEU A 91 13.75 11.75 -22.30
CA LEU A 91 14.61 12.58 -21.44
C LEU A 91 14.32 14.08 -21.59
N LYS A 92 14.06 14.54 -22.81
CA LYS A 92 13.74 15.93 -23.10
C LYS A 92 12.44 16.37 -22.42
N THR A 93 11.43 15.54 -22.50
CA THR A 93 10.13 15.77 -21.87
C THR A 93 10.27 15.81 -20.34
N ILE A 94 10.97 14.82 -19.74
CA ILE A 94 11.23 14.78 -18.31
C ILE A 94 11.95 16.05 -17.85
N PHE A 95 13.04 16.43 -18.51
CA PHE A 95 13.82 17.60 -18.11
C PHE A 95 13.03 18.91 -18.19
N LYS A 96 12.18 19.05 -19.24
CA LYS A 96 11.29 20.21 -19.38
C LYS A 96 10.27 20.28 -18.25
N ILE A 97 9.72 19.14 -17.84
CA ILE A 97 8.79 19.06 -16.70
C ILE A 97 9.48 19.51 -15.41
N LEU A 98 10.70 19.03 -15.17
CA LEU A 98 11.48 19.38 -13.97
C LEU A 98 11.92 20.85 -13.90
N GLU A 99 11.83 21.60 -14.99
CA GLU A 99 12.03 23.05 -15.02
C GLU A 99 10.82 23.84 -14.47
N GLY A 100 9.72 23.18 -14.07
CA GLY A 100 8.60 23.79 -13.34
C GLY A 100 7.23 23.66 -13.99
N ASP A 101 6.99 22.59 -14.75
CA ASP A 101 5.61 22.31 -15.23
C ASP A 101 4.75 21.84 -14.06
N LYS A 102 3.92 22.77 -13.55
CA LYS A 102 3.04 22.57 -12.40
C LYS A 102 2.04 21.41 -12.57
N LYS A 103 1.78 20.98 -13.78
CA LYS A 103 0.87 19.86 -14.07
C LYS A 103 1.36 18.53 -13.47
N TYR A 104 2.67 18.39 -13.34
CA TYR A 104 3.33 17.16 -12.87
C TYR A 104 3.81 17.27 -11.41
N ILE A 105 3.60 18.43 -10.77
CA ILE A 105 3.96 18.66 -9.38
C ILE A 105 2.85 18.12 -8.47
N SER A 106 3.24 17.38 -7.44
CA SER A 106 2.32 16.94 -6.39
C SER A 106 1.68 18.13 -5.68
N THR A 107 0.36 18.08 -5.52
CA THR A 107 -0.39 19.09 -4.75
C THR A 107 -0.65 18.63 -3.32
N ALA A 108 -0.68 17.32 -3.08
CA ALA A 108 -0.84 16.69 -1.78
C ALA A 108 -0.35 15.24 -1.80
N LYS A 109 -0.16 14.67 -0.62
CA LYS A 109 0.14 13.24 -0.43
C LYS A 109 -0.92 12.64 0.49
N ILE A 110 -1.31 11.40 0.20
CA ILE A 110 -2.18 10.59 1.05
C ILE A 110 -1.38 9.36 1.43
N THR A 111 -1.06 9.20 2.71
CA THR A 111 -0.36 8.02 3.20
C THR A 111 -1.34 7.12 3.92
N ILE A 112 -1.53 5.91 3.38
CA ILE A 112 -2.27 4.83 4.00
C ILE A 112 -1.26 3.89 4.62
N LEU A 113 -1.32 3.75 5.93
CA LEU A 113 -0.46 2.85 6.67
C LEU A 113 -1.14 1.48 6.85
N ASP A 114 -0.34 0.45 6.95
CA ASP A 114 -0.78 -0.84 7.48
C ASP A 114 -1.37 -0.66 8.89
N GLY A 115 -2.43 -1.40 9.18
CA GLY A 115 -3.22 -1.24 10.40
C GLY A 115 -4.16 -0.03 10.43
N ASN A 116 -4.16 0.87 9.42
CA ASN A 116 -5.20 1.90 9.32
C ASN A 116 -6.57 1.26 9.10
N THR A 117 -7.60 1.93 9.61
CA THR A 117 -9.01 1.61 9.34
C THR A 117 -9.59 2.55 8.27
N ILE A 118 -10.75 2.23 7.72
CA ILE A 118 -11.47 3.11 6.78
C ILE A 118 -11.67 4.52 7.33
N PRO A 119 -12.07 4.74 8.60
CA PRO A 119 -12.10 6.08 9.17
C PRO A 119 -10.75 6.81 9.17
N ASP A 120 -9.63 6.10 9.43
CA ASP A 120 -8.28 6.67 9.36
C ASP A 120 -7.96 7.07 7.91
N CYS A 121 -8.24 6.21 6.93
CA CYS A 121 -8.04 6.46 5.50
C CYS A 121 -8.89 7.65 5.02
N ALA A 122 -10.16 7.69 5.39
CA ALA A 122 -11.09 8.78 5.02
C ALA A 122 -10.59 10.14 5.52
N LYS A 123 -10.06 10.18 6.73
CA LYS A 123 -9.45 11.39 7.31
C LYS A 123 -8.22 11.85 6.53
N GLN A 124 -7.37 10.93 6.03
CA GLN A 124 -6.22 11.29 5.20
C GLN A 124 -6.66 11.83 3.83
N VAL A 125 -7.65 11.19 3.20
CA VAL A 125 -8.24 11.66 1.94
C VAL A 125 -8.88 13.03 2.10
N ALA A 126 -9.66 13.24 3.17
CA ALA A 126 -10.31 14.51 3.49
C ALA A 126 -9.32 15.67 3.70
N LYS A 127 -8.12 15.39 4.25
CA LYS A 127 -7.05 16.39 4.40
C LYS A 127 -6.41 16.76 3.06
N ALA A 128 -6.30 15.81 2.15
CA ALA A 128 -5.55 15.98 0.91
C ALA A 128 -6.38 16.56 -0.24
N LEU A 129 -7.69 16.28 -0.26
CA LEU A 129 -8.57 16.68 -1.35
C LEU A 129 -9.29 18.02 -1.06
N ASN A 130 -9.61 18.70 -2.14
CA ASN A 130 -10.46 19.91 -2.07
C ASN A 130 -11.95 19.50 -2.06
N ILE A 131 -12.41 19.01 -0.91
CA ILE A 131 -13.82 18.63 -0.69
C ILE A 131 -14.59 19.86 -0.22
N GLU A 132 -15.68 20.19 -0.92
CA GLU A 132 -16.56 21.31 -0.56
C GLU A 132 -17.53 20.88 0.55
N VAL A 133 -17.57 21.65 1.63
CA VAL A 133 -18.52 21.51 2.74
C VAL A 133 -18.93 22.92 3.21
N ASP A 134 -20.10 23.03 3.85
CA ASP A 134 -20.44 24.28 4.52
C ASP A 134 -19.50 24.49 5.71
N THR A 135 -18.82 25.64 5.71
CA THR A 135 -17.82 26.00 6.73
C THR A 135 -18.33 27.05 7.72
N ASN A 136 -19.57 27.53 7.54
CA ASN A 136 -20.12 28.62 8.36
C ASN A 136 -20.19 28.23 9.83
N GLY A 137 -19.48 28.97 10.68
CA GLY A 137 -19.46 28.77 12.13
C GLY A 137 -18.67 27.54 12.61
N LEU A 138 -17.97 26.85 11.71
CA LEU A 138 -17.16 25.66 12.04
C LEU A 138 -15.69 26.01 12.24
N ASN A 139 -15.06 25.34 13.21
CA ASN A 139 -13.61 25.36 13.37
C ASN A 139 -12.94 24.33 12.42
N GLU A 140 -11.59 24.35 12.32
CA GLU A 140 -10.83 23.45 11.42
C GLU A 140 -11.09 21.98 11.66
N GLU A 141 -11.24 21.54 12.92
CA GLU A 141 -11.51 20.15 13.28
C GLU A 141 -12.90 19.73 12.81
N GLN A 142 -13.91 20.58 12.99
CA GLN A 142 -15.28 20.33 12.53
C GLN A 142 -15.36 20.31 11.01
N ILE A 143 -14.63 21.20 10.32
CA ILE A 143 -14.53 21.19 8.85
C ILE A 143 -13.89 19.89 8.37
N LEU A 144 -12.81 19.44 9.02
CA LEU A 144 -12.16 18.16 8.67
C LEU A 144 -13.10 16.98 8.93
N ALA A 145 -13.85 16.99 10.03
CA ALA A 145 -14.84 15.96 10.33
C ALA A 145 -15.95 15.91 9.25
N ALA A 146 -16.49 17.08 8.85
CA ALA A 146 -17.47 17.16 7.79
C ALA A 146 -16.94 16.62 6.45
N LYS A 147 -15.73 16.98 6.06
CA LYS A 147 -15.07 16.45 4.85
C LYS A 147 -14.85 14.93 4.95
N THR A 148 -14.45 14.44 6.12
CA THR A 148 -14.26 12.99 6.36
C THR A 148 -15.57 12.25 6.19
N GLN A 149 -16.68 12.82 6.67
CA GLN A 149 -18.01 12.24 6.53
C GLN A 149 -18.41 12.11 5.04
N VAL A 150 -18.13 13.11 4.21
CA VAL A 150 -18.37 13.05 2.75
C VAL A 150 -17.62 11.87 2.11
N VAL A 151 -16.37 11.63 2.52
CA VAL A 151 -15.59 10.48 2.04
C VAL A 151 -16.22 9.16 2.48
N LEU A 152 -16.63 9.05 3.74
CA LEU A 152 -17.28 7.85 4.28
C LEU A 152 -18.61 7.56 3.60
N GLU A 153 -19.43 8.59 3.35
CA GLU A 153 -20.69 8.46 2.61
C GLU A 153 -20.46 7.91 1.20
N LYS A 154 -19.41 8.40 0.50
CA LYS A 154 -19.05 7.84 -0.80
C LYS A 154 -18.63 6.37 -0.72
N TRP A 155 -17.87 5.99 0.31
CA TRP A 155 -17.40 4.62 0.51
C TRP A 155 -18.43 3.67 1.11
N THR A 156 -19.62 4.17 1.42
CA THR A 156 -20.79 3.38 1.85
C THR A 156 -21.96 3.46 0.85
N ASP A 157 -21.81 4.20 -0.24
CA ASP A 157 -22.80 4.28 -1.31
C ASP A 157 -22.91 2.94 -2.05
N LYS A 158 -24.10 2.35 -2.03
CA LYS A 158 -24.33 0.99 -2.54
C LYS A 158 -24.15 0.86 -4.04
N GLU A 159 -24.54 1.88 -4.82
CA GLU A 159 -24.38 1.87 -6.26
C GLU A 159 -22.89 1.98 -6.64
N TYR A 160 -22.18 2.87 -5.97
CA TYR A 160 -20.74 3.01 -6.15
C TYR A 160 -20.00 1.72 -5.79
N LEU A 161 -20.32 1.10 -4.66
CA LEU A 161 -19.70 -0.16 -4.22
C LEU A 161 -20.01 -1.30 -5.18
N GLN A 162 -21.24 -1.41 -5.71
CA GLN A 162 -21.56 -2.42 -6.71
C GLN A 162 -20.73 -2.24 -7.98
N ASN A 163 -20.54 -0.99 -8.44
CA ASN A 163 -19.65 -0.71 -9.58
C ASN A 163 -18.20 -1.12 -9.32
N LEU A 164 -17.70 -0.99 -8.08
CA LEU A 164 -16.36 -1.46 -7.71
C LEU A 164 -16.28 -2.99 -7.70
N VAL A 165 -17.29 -3.68 -7.17
CA VAL A 165 -17.38 -5.15 -7.20
C VAL A 165 -17.34 -5.67 -8.64
N ASP A 166 -17.99 -5.00 -9.56
CA ASP A 166 -18.02 -5.40 -10.97
C ASP A 166 -16.67 -5.15 -11.68
N GLN A 167 -15.81 -4.26 -11.15
CA GLN A 167 -14.53 -3.88 -11.75
C GLN A 167 -13.33 -4.66 -11.19
N TYR A 168 -13.35 -5.02 -9.91
CA TYR A 168 -12.20 -5.62 -9.22
C TYR A 168 -12.47 -7.07 -8.86
N TRP A 169 -11.68 -8.00 -9.39
CA TRP A 169 -11.82 -9.45 -9.21
C TRP A 169 -11.74 -9.91 -7.74
N PHE A 170 -11.11 -9.13 -6.88
CA PHE A 170 -10.92 -9.44 -5.46
C PHE A 170 -12.02 -8.86 -4.55
N LEU A 171 -12.90 -8.02 -5.08
CA LEU A 171 -14.11 -7.58 -4.40
C LEU A 171 -15.27 -8.53 -4.76
N ASP A 172 -16.09 -8.86 -3.79
CA ASP A 172 -17.29 -9.67 -3.99
C ASP A 172 -18.49 -9.14 -3.20
N GLN A 173 -19.63 -9.79 -3.30
CA GLN A 173 -20.87 -9.35 -2.66
C GLN A 173 -20.81 -9.36 -1.11
N SER A 174 -19.77 -9.99 -0.51
CA SER A 174 -19.59 -9.99 0.94
C SER A 174 -19.47 -8.59 1.51
N ILE A 175 -18.81 -7.66 0.77
CA ILE A 175 -18.64 -6.27 1.22
C ILE A 175 -19.95 -5.48 1.32
N LEU A 176 -21.01 -5.94 0.65
CA LEU A 176 -22.34 -5.31 0.64
C LEU A 176 -23.26 -5.85 1.75
N GLY A 177 -22.76 -6.78 2.56
CA GLY A 177 -23.51 -7.41 3.65
C GLY A 177 -23.95 -6.40 4.71
N ASN A 178 -25.16 -6.58 5.25
CA ASN A 178 -25.72 -5.66 6.28
C ASN A 178 -24.93 -5.65 7.60
N GLU A 179 -24.10 -6.66 7.84
CA GLU A 179 -23.27 -6.78 9.04
C GLU A 179 -21.89 -6.16 8.86
N ILE A 180 -21.55 -5.74 7.61
CA ILE A 180 -20.29 -5.07 7.28
C ILE A 180 -20.36 -3.60 7.71
N MET A 181 -19.43 -3.20 8.56
CA MET A 181 -19.37 -1.85 9.10
C MET A 181 -18.80 -0.85 8.06
N PHE A 182 -17.69 -1.23 7.44
CA PHE A 182 -17.04 -0.45 6.37
C PHE A 182 -16.71 -1.36 5.19
N PRO A 183 -17.46 -1.24 4.07
CA PRO A 183 -17.34 -2.16 2.92
C PRO A 183 -15.94 -2.31 2.33
N LEU A 184 -15.13 -1.24 2.33
CA LEU A 184 -13.78 -1.23 1.76
C LEU A 184 -12.67 -1.47 2.79
N GLU A 185 -13.02 -1.90 4.03
CA GLU A 185 -12.03 -2.22 5.05
C GLU A 185 -11.12 -3.36 4.60
N GLY A 186 -9.80 -3.14 4.71
CA GLY A 186 -8.79 -4.11 4.29
C GLY A 186 -8.47 -4.12 2.80
N TYR A 187 -9.17 -3.34 1.97
CA TYR A 187 -9.00 -3.37 0.51
C TYR A 187 -8.17 -2.24 -0.09
N PHE A 188 -7.68 -1.30 0.71
CA PHE A 188 -6.75 -0.30 0.22
C PHE A 188 -5.31 -0.73 0.44
N GLY A 189 -4.49 -0.68 -0.61
CA GLY A 189 -3.06 -0.98 -0.49
C GLY A 189 -2.35 0.05 0.38
N PRO A 190 -1.65 -0.37 1.47
CA PRO A 190 -0.80 0.55 2.23
C PRO A 190 0.31 1.11 1.34
N GLU A 191 0.29 2.44 1.12
CA GLU A 191 1.24 3.16 0.27
C GLU A 191 1.09 4.68 0.46
N THR A 192 2.03 5.45 -0.09
CA THR A 192 1.91 6.91 -0.21
C THR A 192 1.48 7.30 -1.61
N TYR A 193 0.26 7.77 -1.72
CA TYR A 193 -0.36 8.21 -2.97
C TYR A 193 -0.13 9.70 -3.19
N VAL A 194 0.36 10.07 -4.35
CA VAL A 194 0.67 11.46 -4.71
C VAL A 194 -0.45 12.04 -5.56
N ILE A 195 -0.97 13.18 -5.11
CA ILE A 195 -2.04 13.91 -5.79
C ILE A 195 -1.42 15.05 -6.60
N THR A 196 -1.67 15.07 -7.90
CA THR A 196 -1.10 16.08 -8.82
C THR A 196 -2.11 17.12 -9.27
N SER A 197 -3.38 16.95 -8.96
CA SER A 197 -4.45 17.88 -9.37
C SER A 197 -5.34 18.27 -8.20
N LYS A 198 -5.64 19.55 -8.09
CA LYS A 198 -6.68 20.06 -7.17
C LYS A 198 -8.11 19.60 -7.55
N LYS A 199 -8.28 19.02 -8.73
CA LYS A 199 -9.54 18.47 -9.23
C LYS A 199 -9.67 16.96 -9.00
N THR A 200 -8.68 16.34 -8.35
CA THR A 200 -8.73 14.91 -8.01
C THR A 200 -9.94 14.65 -7.10
N THR A 201 -10.73 13.67 -7.47
CA THR A 201 -11.96 13.29 -6.76
C THR A 201 -11.70 12.16 -5.74
N ILE A 202 -12.71 11.86 -4.92
CA ILE A 202 -12.67 10.71 -4.01
C ILE A 202 -12.57 9.42 -4.82
N GLU A 203 -13.29 9.31 -5.93
CA GLU A 203 -13.27 8.16 -6.83
C GLU A 203 -11.89 7.92 -7.43
N ASP A 204 -11.20 8.99 -7.88
CA ASP A 204 -9.84 8.88 -8.42
C ASP A 204 -8.87 8.31 -7.38
N VAL A 205 -8.96 8.79 -6.14
CA VAL A 205 -8.11 8.30 -5.05
C VAL A 205 -8.47 6.88 -4.66
N THR A 206 -9.76 6.56 -4.58
CA THR A 206 -10.23 5.20 -4.31
C THR A 206 -9.69 4.22 -5.34
N LYS A 207 -9.74 4.61 -6.61
CA LYS A 207 -9.17 3.81 -7.70
C LYS A 207 -7.67 3.59 -7.52
N LEU A 208 -6.89 4.63 -7.18
CA LEU A 208 -5.44 4.49 -6.94
C LEU A 208 -5.16 3.48 -5.81
N MET A 209 -5.92 3.53 -4.72
CA MET A 209 -5.75 2.64 -3.58
C MET A 209 -6.15 1.20 -3.88
N LEU A 210 -7.22 0.99 -4.65
CA LEU A 210 -7.66 -0.32 -5.12
C LEU A 210 -6.72 -0.89 -6.20
N ASP A 211 -6.24 -0.09 -7.14
CA ASP A 211 -5.25 -0.51 -8.15
C ASP A 211 -3.94 -0.98 -7.50
N GLN A 212 -3.54 -0.36 -6.38
CA GLN A 212 -2.38 -0.82 -5.60
C GLN A 212 -2.67 -2.17 -4.93
N MET A 213 -3.85 -2.34 -4.33
CA MET A 213 -4.24 -3.63 -3.74
C MET A 213 -4.38 -4.71 -4.82
N ASP A 214 -4.88 -4.37 -6.01
CA ASP A 214 -4.92 -5.31 -7.15
C ASP A 214 -3.54 -5.84 -7.51
N LYS A 215 -2.53 -4.98 -7.59
CA LYS A 215 -1.14 -5.40 -7.81
C LYS A 215 -0.65 -6.35 -6.71
N ASN A 216 -0.91 -6.01 -5.46
CA ASN A 216 -0.49 -6.79 -4.30
C ASN A 216 -1.14 -8.18 -4.31
N LEU A 217 -2.46 -8.24 -4.49
CA LEU A 217 -3.22 -9.50 -4.49
C LEU A 217 -2.97 -10.34 -5.74
N THR A 218 -2.78 -9.73 -6.91
CA THR A 218 -2.45 -10.45 -8.15
C THR A 218 -1.12 -11.19 -8.03
N ALA A 219 -0.15 -10.64 -7.30
CA ALA A 219 1.15 -11.30 -7.07
C ALA A 219 1.04 -12.59 -6.25
N ILE A 220 -0.01 -12.74 -5.45
CA ILE A 220 -0.24 -13.88 -4.54
C ILE A 220 -1.55 -14.63 -4.82
N LYS A 221 -2.22 -14.34 -5.93
CA LYS A 221 -3.54 -14.87 -6.28
C LYS A 221 -3.63 -16.39 -6.23
N ASP A 222 -2.65 -17.05 -6.83
CA ASP A 222 -2.65 -18.53 -6.88
C ASP A 222 -2.45 -19.12 -5.50
N LYS A 223 -1.61 -18.50 -4.66
CA LYS A 223 -1.41 -18.95 -3.26
C LYS A 223 -2.71 -18.79 -2.44
N ILE A 224 -3.46 -17.70 -2.62
CA ILE A 224 -4.76 -17.51 -1.95
C ILE A 224 -5.76 -18.56 -2.41
N ALA A 225 -5.79 -18.89 -3.71
CA ALA A 225 -6.69 -19.90 -4.26
C ALA A 225 -6.41 -21.32 -3.72
N GLU A 226 -5.17 -21.61 -3.36
CA GLU A 226 -4.75 -22.88 -2.75
C GLU A 226 -4.88 -22.86 -1.22
N PHE A 227 -5.00 -21.70 -0.60
CA PHE A 227 -5.08 -21.55 0.85
C PHE A 227 -6.41 -22.06 1.40
N LYS A 228 -6.36 -22.83 2.48
CA LYS A 228 -7.54 -23.48 3.06
C LYS A 228 -7.65 -23.23 4.55
N ILE A 229 -8.86 -23.09 5.02
CA ILE A 229 -9.22 -23.12 6.44
C ILE A 229 -10.13 -24.33 6.66
N ASN A 230 -9.79 -25.23 7.55
CA ASN A 230 -10.53 -26.48 7.79
C ASN A 230 -10.74 -27.31 6.51
N GLY A 231 -9.75 -27.33 5.61
CA GLY A 231 -9.81 -28.03 4.34
C GLY A 231 -10.71 -27.38 3.28
N ASN A 232 -11.38 -26.27 3.60
CA ASN A 232 -12.23 -25.52 2.69
C ASN A 232 -11.48 -24.38 2.03
N ASN A 233 -11.72 -24.15 0.73
CA ASN A 233 -11.24 -22.95 0.04
C ASN A 233 -11.89 -21.72 0.65
N ILE A 234 -11.15 -20.62 0.68
CA ILE A 234 -11.61 -19.34 1.21
C ILE A 234 -11.67 -18.28 0.10
N THR A 235 -12.49 -17.25 0.32
CA THR A 235 -12.52 -16.07 -0.55
C THR A 235 -11.38 -15.12 -0.20
N VAL A 236 -11.09 -14.15 -1.09
CA VAL A 236 -10.16 -13.06 -0.79
C VAL A 236 -10.63 -12.27 0.43
N HIS A 237 -11.95 -12.06 0.58
CA HIS A 237 -12.54 -11.42 1.74
C HIS A 237 -12.19 -12.12 3.06
N GLN A 238 -12.32 -13.43 3.09
CA GLN A 238 -11.96 -14.24 4.27
C GLN A 238 -10.45 -14.25 4.53
N PHE A 239 -9.64 -14.29 3.47
CA PHE A 239 -8.18 -14.19 3.60
C PHE A 239 -7.76 -12.84 4.21
N LEU A 240 -8.31 -11.73 3.70
CA LEU A 240 -8.03 -10.40 4.23
C LEU A 240 -8.58 -10.23 5.65
N SER A 241 -9.71 -10.88 6.00
CA SER A 241 -10.23 -10.90 7.37
C SER A 241 -9.22 -11.54 8.34
N LEU A 242 -8.65 -12.71 8.00
CA LEU A 242 -7.58 -13.34 8.78
C LEU A 242 -6.35 -12.43 8.86
N ALA A 243 -5.87 -11.97 7.71
CA ALA A 243 -4.65 -11.17 7.62
C ALA A 243 -4.76 -9.86 8.41
N SER A 244 -5.94 -9.22 8.43
CA SER A 244 -6.15 -7.98 9.19
C SER A 244 -6.12 -8.20 10.72
N VAL A 245 -6.56 -9.35 11.19
CA VAL A 245 -6.41 -9.71 12.62
C VAL A 245 -4.94 -9.92 12.96
N VAL A 246 -4.21 -10.67 12.13
CA VAL A 246 -2.75 -10.87 12.30
C VAL A 246 -2.01 -9.52 12.22
N GLN A 247 -2.39 -8.63 11.31
CA GLN A 247 -1.82 -7.28 11.19
C GLN A 247 -1.92 -6.50 12.50
N CYS A 248 -3.07 -6.55 13.15
CA CYS A 248 -3.30 -5.81 14.38
C CYS A 248 -2.63 -6.45 15.60
N GLU A 249 -2.47 -7.77 15.63
CA GLU A 249 -1.85 -8.50 16.75
C GLU A 249 -0.32 -8.56 16.64
N ALA A 250 0.22 -8.68 15.43
CA ALA A 250 1.63 -8.90 15.16
C ALA A 250 2.39 -7.63 14.73
N SER A 251 1.80 -6.44 14.88
CA SER A 251 2.44 -5.20 14.49
C SER A 251 3.74 -4.96 15.28
N GLY A 252 4.88 -4.99 14.58
CA GLY A 252 6.21 -4.76 15.15
C GLY A 252 7.05 -6.00 15.40
N GLN A 253 6.55 -7.22 15.19
CA GLN A 253 7.25 -8.49 15.43
C GLN A 253 7.31 -9.35 14.16
N LYS A 254 8.26 -9.05 13.25
CA LYS A 254 8.39 -9.77 11.98
C LYS A 254 8.54 -11.28 12.15
N GLU A 255 9.35 -11.70 13.13
CA GLU A 255 9.65 -13.12 13.38
C GLU A 255 8.43 -13.89 13.94
N ASP A 256 7.49 -13.19 14.59
CA ASP A 256 6.32 -13.79 15.20
C ASP A 256 5.07 -13.76 14.29
N GLN A 257 5.06 -12.99 13.20
CA GLN A 257 3.87 -12.84 12.34
C GLN A 257 3.35 -14.19 11.81
N SER A 258 4.22 -15.02 11.26
CA SER A 258 3.84 -16.33 10.72
C SER A 258 3.43 -17.31 11.84
N LYS A 259 4.01 -17.19 13.03
CA LYS A 259 3.66 -18.03 14.17
C LYS A 259 2.33 -17.61 14.81
N ILE A 260 2.07 -16.29 14.93
CA ILE A 260 0.76 -15.77 15.37
C ILE A 260 -0.33 -16.17 14.38
N ALA A 261 -0.08 -16.09 13.07
CA ALA A 261 -0.98 -16.61 12.04
C ALA A 261 -1.23 -18.13 12.25
N GLY A 262 -0.19 -18.91 12.58
CA GLY A 262 -0.28 -20.31 12.91
C GLY A 262 -1.17 -20.61 14.13
N VAL A 263 -1.11 -19.80 15.17
CA VAL A 263 -2.01 -19.92 16.34
C VAL A 263 -3.46 -19.69 15.94
N PHE A 264 -3.75 -18.65 15.14
CA PHE A 264 -5.12 -18.41 14.64
C PHE A 264 -5.60 -19.54 13.72
N MET A 265 -4.76 -20.04 12.82
CA MET A 265 -5.10 -21.18 11.97
C MET A 265 -5.40 -22.42 12.81
N HIS A 266 -4.58 -22.71 13.84
CA HIS A 266 -4.81 -23.84 14.74
C HIS A 266 -6.12 -23.71 15.53
N ARG A 267 -6.50 -22.49 15.98
CA ARG A 267 -7.81 -22.24 16.61
C ARG A 267 -8.97 -22.43 15.63
N LEU A 268 -8.82 -21.99 14.37
CA LEU A 268 -9.83 -22.15 13.32
C LEU A 268 -10.05 -23.62 12.95
N GLU A 269 -9.04 -24.47 13.07
CA GLU A 269 -9.12 -25.92 12.84
C GLU A 269 -9.81 -26.68 14.00
N LYS A 270 -10.00 -26.00 15.12
CA LYS A 270 -10.69 -26.56 16.30
C LYS A 270 -12.03 -25.85 16.49
N PRO A 271 -12.99 -26.43 17.24
CA PRO A 271 -14.20 -25.73 17.65
C PRO A 271 -13.87 -24.68 18.72
N MET A 272 -13.10 -23.67 18.33
CA MET A 272 -12.53 -22.67 19.22
C MET A 272 -12.69 -21.28 18.61
N ARG A 273 -13.19 -20.33 19.42
CA ARG A 273 -13.30 -18.92 19.01
C ARG A 273 -11.91 -18.29 18.97
N LEU A 274 -11.71 -17.30 18.07
CA LEU A 274 -10.42 -16.60 17.97
C LEU A 274 -10.11 -15.75 19.20
N GLN A 275 -11.11 -15.16 19.86
CA GLN A 275 -10.98 -14.38 21.09
C GLN A 275 -9.85 -13.35 21.04
N SER A 276 -9.86 -12.56 19.98
CA SER A 276 -8.86 -11.52 19.74
C SER A 276 -9.44 -10.15 20.14
N ASP A 277 -8.74 -9.43 21.03
CA ASP A 277 -9.15 -8.14 21.56
C ASP A 277 -9.26 -7.07 20.46
N VAL A 278 -8.43 -7.15 19.41
CA VAL A 278 -8.47 -6.18 18.32
C VAL A 278 -9.77 -6.23 17.52
N THR A 279 -10.41 -7.40 17.46
CA THR A 279 -11.73 -7.56 16.81
C THR A 279 -12.84 -6.92 17.64
N VAL A 280 -12.74 -6.96 18.96
CA VAL A 280 -13.66 -6.28 19.88
C VAL A 280 -13.46 -4.77 19.83
N ASN A 281 -12.21 -4.32 19.79
CA ASN A 281 -11.88 -2.90 19.61
C ASN A 281 -12.49 -2.35 18.33
N TYR A 282 -12.35 -3.10 17.22
CA TYR A 282 -12.95 -2.72 15.95
C TYR A 282 -14.49 -2.69 16.02
N ALA A 283 -15.10 -3.71 16.59
CA ALA A 283 -16.56 -3.78 16.75
C ALA A 283 -17.14 -2.61 17.57
N ASN A 284 -16.41 -2.13 18.57
CA ASN A 284 -16.77 -0.97 19.39
C ASN A 284 -16.28 0.38 18.82
N GLN A 285 -15.50 0.38 17.74
CA GLN A 285 -14.83 1.59 17.20
C GLN A 285 -14.01 2.34 18.26
N ILE A 286 -13.25 1.59 19.06
CA ILE A 286 -12.35 2.11 20.10
C ILE A 286 -10.90 1.67 19.86
N LYS A 287 -9.97 2.41 20.43
CA LYS A 287 -8.53 2.05 20.43
C LYS A 287 -8.08 1.94 21.89
N THR A 288 -8.13 0.73 22.45
CA THR A 288 -7.68 0.46 23.82
C THR A 288 -6.81 -0.78 23.89
N VAL A 289 -5.84 -0.78 24.79
CA VAL A 289 -5.00 -1.95 25.08
C VAL A 289 -5.73 -2.95 25.98
N ALA A 290 -6.57 -2.46 26.89
CA ALA A 290 -7.32 -3.29 27.83
C ALA A 290 -8.80 -3.29 27.49
N VAL A 291 -9.29 -4.41 26.96
CA VAL A 291 -10.70 -4.64 26.72
C VAL A 291 -11.41 -4.93 28.03
N THR A 292 -12.53 -4.25 28.29
CA THR A 292 -13.37 -4.46 29.46
C THR A 292 -14.48 -5.46 29.21
N TYR A 293 -15.09 -6.02 30.25
CA TYR A 293 -16.26 -6.90 30.10
C TYR A 293 -17.39 -6.26 29.30
N ASN A 294 -17.63 -4.96 29.49
CA ASN A 294 -18.67 -4.25 28.73
C ASN A 294 -18.35 -4.21 27.22
N HIS A 295 -17.05 -4.08 26.85
CA HIS A 295 -16.66 -4.11 25.46
C HIS A 295 -16.89 -5.49 24.82
N LEU A 296 -16.67 -6.58 25.57
CA LEU A 296 -16.93 -7.95 25.12
C LEU A 296 -18.41 -8.25 24.87
N GLU A 297 -19.32 -7.44 25.43
CA GLU A 297 -20.77 -7.64 25.27
C GLU A 297 -21.33 -7.13 23.92
N VAL A 298 -20.54 -6.41 23.11
CA VAL A 298 -20.99 -5.91 21.81
C VAL A 298 -21.50 -7.04 20.94
N ASP A 299 -22.74 -6.88 20.43
CA ASP A 299 -23.36 -7.83 19.51
C ASP A 299 -23.03 -7.46 18.07
N SER A 300 -21.86 -7.93 17.62
CA SER A 300 -21.34 -7.69 16.28
C SER A 300 -20.66 -8.94 15.75
N LYS A 301 -20.84 -9.24 14.47
CA LYS A 301 -20.16 -10.37 13.80
C LYS A 301 -18.64 -10.17 13.69
N TYR A 302 -18.14 -9.01 14.04
CA TYR A 302 -16.70 -8.79 14.25
C TYR A 302 -16.21 -9.31 15.61
N ASN A 303 -17.10 -9.50 16.61
CA ASN A 303 -16.71 -9.91 17.94
C ASN A 303 -16.38 -11.42 18.01
N THR A 304 -15.10 -11.75 17.92
CA THR A 304 -14.60 -13.14 17.96
C THR A 304 -14.61 -13.78 19.35
N TYR A 305 -15.08 -13.09 20.38
CA TYR A 305 -15.44 -13.69 21.69
C TYR A 305 -16.84 -14.26 21.69
N LYS A 306 -17.78 -13.70 20.88
CA LYS A 306 -19.16 -14.17 20.77
C LYS A 306 -19.37 -15.14 19.61
N TYR A 307 -18.73 -14.89 18.46
CA TYR A 307 -18.94 -15.65 17.24
C TYR A 307 -17.71 -16.51 16.91
N GLU A 308 -17.96 -17.70 16.39
CA GLU A 308 -16.93 -18.64 15.95
C GLU A 308 -16.41 -18.28 14.55
N GLY A 309 -15.19 -18.69 14.26
CA GLY A 309 -14.55 -18.47 12.96
C GLY A 309 -13.92 -17.08 12.83
N LEU A 310 -13.73 -16.66 11.59
CA LEU A 310 -13.20 -15.34 11.24
C LEU A 310 -14.25 -14.24 11.54
N PRO A 311 -13.82 -13.00 11.82
CA PRO A 311 -14.75 -11.87 11.80
C PRO A 311 -15.39 -11.75 10.41
N VAL A 312 -16.58 -11.14 10.36
CA VAL A 312 -17.40 -11.04 9.13
C VAL A 312 -16.68 -10.32 7.98
N GLY A 313 -15.66 -9.55 8.26
CA GLY A 313 -14.82 -8.84 7.30
C GLY A 313 -13.51 -8.37 7.92
N PRO A 314 -12.62 -7.80 7.11
CA PRO A 314 -11.36 -7.22 7.59
C PRO A 314 -11.59 -6.11 8.63
N ILE A 315 -10.59 -5.87 9.47
CA ILE A 315 -10.62 -4.88 10.55
C ILE A 315 -9.55 -3.78 10.42
N SER A 316 -8.69 -3.89 9.40
CA SER A 316 -7.65 -2.91 9.08
C SER A 316 -7.09 -3.12 7.71
N MET A 317 -6.32 -2.15 7.20
CA MET A 317 -5.47 -2.30 6.02
C MET A 317 -4.31 -3.25 6.32
N VAL A 318 -3.95 -4.08 5.34
CA VAL A 318 -2.99 -5.19 5.51
C VAL A 318 -1.76 -4.97 4.64
N SER A 319 -0.57 -5.12 5.23
CA SER A 319 0.70 -5.07 4.52
C SER A 319 0.95 -6.35 3.69
N ASN A 320 1.76 -6.22 2.63
CA ASN A 320 2.19 -7.39 1.84
C ASN A 320 2.94 -8.41 2.71
N GLU A 321 3.72 -7.93 3.69
CA GLU A 321 4.48 -8.77 4.61
C GLU A 321 3.56 -9.67 5.45
N ILE A 322 2.48 -9.12 5.99
CA ILE A 322 1.48 -9.89 6.75
C ILE A 322 0.74 -10.86 5.85
N MET A 323 0.35 -10.47 4.64
CA MET A 323 -0.28 -11.39 3.69
C MET A 323 0.61 -12.60 3.38
N GLU A 324 1.90 -12.37 3.12
CA GLU A 324 2.87 -13.46 2.91
C GLU A 324 3.08 -14.29 4.18
N SER A 325 3.10 -13.68 5.37
CA SER A 325 3.22 -14.39 6.64
C SER A 325 2.00 -15.28 6.93
N CYS A 326 0.80 -14.85 6.56
CA CYS A 326 -0.41 -15.67 6.65
C CYS A 326 -0.39 -16.85 5.66
N LEU A 327 0.04 -16.61 4.41
CA LEU A 327 0.14 -17.66 3.39
C LEU A 327 1.21 -18.71 3.74
N ASN A 328 2.26 -18.30 4.45
CA ASN A 328 3.37 -19.15 4.89
C ASN A 328 3.37 -19.30 6.42
N TYR A 329 2.19 -19.39 7.03
CA TYR A 329 2.10 -19.50 8.48
C TYR A 329 2.88 -20.71 9.00
N GLN A 330 3.46 -20.55 10.19
CA GLN A 330 4.18 -21.63 10.86
C GLN A 330 3.17 -22.50 11.63
N PRO A 331 2.98 -23.77 11.24
CA PRO A 331 2.15 -24.70 12.00
C PRO A 331 2.65 -24.80 13.44
N THR A 332 1.73 -24.78 14.39
CA THR A 332 2.05 -24.84 15.82
C THR A 332 0.97 -25.60 16.58
N ASP A 333 1.34 -26.16 17.73
CA ASP A 333 0.39 -26.71 18.71
C ASP A 333 -0.07 -25.66 19.72
N ASP A 334 0.52 -24.46 19.69
CA ASP A 334 0.16 -23.37 20.59
C ASP A 334 -1.25 -22.86 20.28
N LEU A 335 -2.01 -22.55 21.32
CA LEU A 335 -3.36 -22.02 21.23
C LEU A 335 -3.46 -20.59 21.74
N PHE A 336 -2.44 -20.11 22.46
CA PHE A 336 -2.41 -18.80 23.09
C PHE A 336 -1.07 -18.14 22.89
N PHE A 337 -1.07 -16.82 22.87
CA PHE A 337 0.14 -16.01 22.91
C PHE A 337 -0.07 -14.78 23.80
N PHE A 338 1.00 -14.20 24.30
CA PHE A 338 1.02 -12.97 25.08
C PHE A 338 2.24 -12.14 24.72
N ALA A 339 2.03 -10.90 24.29
CA ALA A 339 3.11 -9.97 23.98
C ALA A 339 3.59 -9.24 25.25
N LEU A 340 4.87 -9.30 25.53
CA LEU A 340 5.52 -8.56 26.58
C LEU A 340 5.72 -7.09 26.19
N LYS A 341 6.03 -6.25 27.17
CA LYS A 341 6.28 -4.81 26.93
C LYS A 341 7.49 -4.54 26.02
N ASP A 342 8.47 -5.43 26.05
CA ASP A 342 9.66 -5.36 25.17
C ASP A 342 9.43 -5.90 23.77
N GLY A 343 8.21 -6.39 23.52
CA GLY A 343 7.80 -6.94 22.24
C GLY A 343 8.01 -8.45 22.11
N THR A 344 8.65 -9.13 23.04
CA THR A 344 8.77 -10.60 23.04
C THR A 344 7.40 -11.25 23.14
N VAL A 345 7.15 -12.29 22.35
CA VAL A 345 5.89 -13.04 22.38
C VAL A 345 6.10 -14.40 23.05
N ILE A 346 5.31 -14.68 24.08
CA ILE A 346 5.29 -15.97 24.79
C ILE A 346 4.09 -16.77 24.32
N TYR A 347 4.33 -18.00 23.86
CA TYR A 347 3.31 -18.92 23.36
C TYR A 347 2.95 -19.97 24.41
N SER A 348 1.71 -20.44 24.40
CA SER A 348 1.21 -21.44 25.37
C SER A 348 0.24 -22.40 24.67
N LYS A 349 0.27 -23.66 25.07
CA LYS A 349 -0.60 -24.73 24.53
C LYS A 349 -1.93 -24.82 25.28
N THR A 350 -1.94 -24.46 26.56
CA THR A 350 -3.11 -24.57 27.42
C THR A 350 -3.49 -23.20 28.00
N TYR A 351 -4.77 -23.08 28.39
CA TYR A 351 -5.27 -21.86 29.03
C TYR A 351 -4.60 -21.62 30.39
N ASP A 352 -4.31 -22.67 31.16
CA ASP A 352 -3.65 -22.56 32.47
C ASP A 352 -2.23 -22.01 32.34
N GLU A 353 -1.46 -22.49 31.35
CA GLU A 353 -0.14 -21.95 31.01
C GLU A 353 -0.24 -20.46 30.63
N HIS A 354 -1.21 -20.11 29.75
CA HIS A 354 -1.43 -18.76 29.32
C HIS A 354 -1.79 -17.83 30.51
N GLN A 355 -2.71 -18.26 31.38
CA GLN A 355 -3.06 -17.49 32.59
C GLN A 355 -1.86 -17.23 33.49
N LYS A 356 -0.97 -18.22 33.62
CA LYS A 356 0.27 -18.05 34.40
C LYS A 356 1.17 -16.98 33.76
N VAL A 357 1.38 -17.05 32.44
CA VAL A 357 2.18 -16.07 31.69
C VAL A 357 1.60 -14.68 31.88
N VAL A 358 0.28 -14.50 31.71
CA VAL A 358 -0.41 -13.21 31.88
C VAL A 358 -0.24 -12.69 33.32
N LYS A 359 -0.44 -13.53 34.31
CA LYS A 359 -0.33 -13.15 35.73
C LYS A 359 1.08 -12.67 36.08
N GLU A 360 2.11 -13.31 35.55
CA GLU A 360 3.51 -12.99 35.83
C GLU A 360 4.01 -11.77 35.06
N ASN A 361 3.42 -11.47 33.90
CA ASN A 361 3.96 -10.51 32.92
C ASN A 361 3.00 -9.36 32.54
N LYS A 362 1.78 -9.30 33.11
CA LYS A 362 0.81 -8.25 32.79
C LYS A 362 1.37 -6.87 33.11
N TRP A 363 1.34 -5.97 32.11
CA TRP A 363 1.95 -4.63 32.17
C TRP A 363 0.95 -3.49 31.92
N TYR A 364 -0.34 -3.82 31.71
CA TYR A 364 -1.45 -2.89 31.41
C TYR A 364 -2.64 -3.12 32.34
#